data_661b16cffec5f47cb91c8fdcb60c501a
#
_entry.id   661b16cffec5f47cb91c8fdcb60c501a
#
_cell.length_a   1.000
_cell.length_b   1.000
_cell.length_c   1.000
_cell.angle_alpha   90.00
_cell.angle_beta   90.00
_cell.angle_gamma   90.00
#
_symmetry.space_group_name_H-M   'P 1'
#
loop_
_entity.id
_entity.type
_entity.pdbx_description
1 polymer ?
#
loop_
_entity_poly.entity_id
_entity_poly.type
_entity_poly.pdbx_seq_one_letter_code
_entity_poly.pdbx_strand_id
1 'polypeptide(L)'
;VRKAVLATGASTTMVKNTNDLGRVDRLILPGVGSFRDAIDELRHADLYEGIQEMVKKVPVLGICLGMQILSKFGSECGSTSGFDVFDATVSRIPAENRKIPHVGFNTVDVLNDDFGLFNGIEDNEFYFMHSYEALTSSNILSKTTYMGHEFISSMQNDRVFGVQFHPEK
;
A
#
# COMPACT_ATOMS: atom_id res chain seq x y z
N VAL A 1 -0.24 -1.79 -12.85
CA VAL A 1 -1.44 -2.21 -12.11
C VAL A 1 -2.61 -2.49 -13.04
N ARG A 2 -3.17 -1.49 -13.81
CA ARG A 2 -4.38 -1.69 -14.64
C ARG A 2 -4.28 -2.90 -15.58
N LYS A 3 -3.15 -3.08 -16.28
CA LYS A 3 -2.95 -4.24 -17.18
C LYS A 3 -3.00 -5.57 -16.43
N ALA A 4 -2.41 -5.64 -15.25
CA ALA A 4 -2.44 -6.84 -14.42
C ALA A 4 -3.88 -7.18 -13.97
N VAL A 5 -4.65 -6.18 -13.53
CA VAL A 5 -6.06 -6.39 -13.16
C VAL A 5 -6.89 -6.87 -14.36
N LEU A 6 -6.72 -6.28 -15.54
CA LEU A 6 -7.42 -6.73 -16.75
C LEU A 6 -7.06 -8.18 -17.13
N ALA A 7 -5.83 -8.61 -16.86
CA ALA A 7 -5.39 -9.99 -17.13
C ALA A 7 -6.09 -11.03 -16.23
N THR A 8 -6.63 -10.63 -15.09
CA THR A 8 -7.47 -11.51 -14.24
C THR A 8 -8.92 -11.66 -14.72
N GLY A 9 -9.29 -10.98 -15.81
CA GLY A 9 -10.66 -10.96 -16.33
C GLY A 9 -11.56 -9.90 -15.69
N ALA A 10 -11.06 -9.13 -14.72
CA ALA A 10 -11.84 -8.06 -14.09
C ALA A 10 -11.89 -6.81 -14.98
N SER A 11 -13.00 -6.09 -14.93
CA SER A 11 -13.12 -4.76 -15.55
C SER A 11 -12.49 -3.69 -14.65
N THR A 12 -11.98 -2.61 -15.26
CA THR A 12 -11.37 -1.51 -14.50
C THR A 12 -11.90 -0.16 -14.94
N THR A 13 -12.17 0.70 -13.98
CA THR A 13 -12.48 2.12 -14.19
C THR A 13 -11.40 2.97 -13.53
N MET A 14 -10.85 3.94 -14.26
CA MET A 14 -9.96 4.95 -13.68
C MET A 14 -10.81 6.01 -12.99
N VAL A 15 -10.71 6.07 -11.67
CA VAL A 15 -11.38 7.11 -10.87
C VAL A 15 -10.68 8.44 -11.11
N LYS A 16 -11.42 9.44 -11.56
CA LYS A 16 -10.95 10.81 -11.81
C LYS A 16 -11.70 11.86 -11.01
N ASN A 17 -12.85 11.49 -10.46
CA ASN A 17 -13.72 12.35 -9.66
C ASN A 17 -14.58 11.49 -8.72
N THR A 18 -15.26 12.12 -7.77
CA THR A 18 -16.08 11.45 -6.76
C THR A 18 -17.25 10.64 -7.33
N ASN A 19 -17.81 11.03 -8.48
CA ASN A 19 -18.89 10.27 -9.11
C ASN A 19 -18.46 8.89 -9.60
N ASP A 20 -17.16 8.74 -9.96
CA ASP A 20 -16.61 7.46 -10.38
C ASP A 20 -16.51 6.47 -9.21
N LEU A 21 -16.27 6.96 -7.98
CA LEU A 21 -16.17 6.13 -6.78
C LEU A 21 -17.46 5.37 -6.47
N GLY A 22 -18.61 5.97 -6.73
CA GLY A 22 -19.91 5.33 -6.49
C GLY A 22 -20.24 4.14 -7.39
N ARG A 23 -19.37 3.81 -8.35
CA ARG A 23 -19.57 2.76 -9.37
C ARG A 23 -18.61 1.58 -9.26
N VAL A 24 -17.77 1.55 -8.21
CA VAL A 24 -16.75 0.52 -8.07
C VAL A 24 -17.08 -0.42 -6.90
N ASP A 25 -16.85 -1.72 -7.13
CA ASP A 25 -17.06 -2.77 -6.13
C ASP A 25 -15.82 -3.00 -5.28
N ARG A 26 -14.65 -2.60 -5.77
CA ARG A 26 -13.33 -2.70 -5.14
C ARG A 26 -12.49 -1.52 -5.55
N LEU A 27 -11.60 -1.08 -4.68
CA LEU A 27 -10.71 0.04 -4.94
C LEU A 27 -9.25 -0.42 -4.88
N ILE A 28 -8.47 -0.04 -5.88
CA ILE A 28 -7.01 -0.18 -5.83
C ILE A 28 -6.42 1.22 -5.78
N LEU A 29 -5.58 1.46 -4.78
CA LEU A 29 -4.81 2.68 -4.61
C LEU A 29 -3.34 2.39 -4.96
N PRO A 30 -2.94 2.46 -6.23
CA PRO A 30 -1.54 2.40 -6.59
C PRO A 30 -0.90 3.75 -6.34
N GLY A 31 0.42 3.79 -6.15
CA GLY A 31 1.11 5.07 -6.07
C GLY A 31 2.62 4.91 -6.14
N VAL A 32 3.25 5.95 -6.68
CA VAL A 32 4.70 6.18 -6.65
C VAL A 32 4.92 7.66 -6.35
N GLY A 33 6.04 8.00 -5.71
CA GLY A 33 6.33 9.37 -5.33
C GLY A 33 6.30 9.58 -3.81
N SER A 34 6.05 10.81 -3.35
CA SER A 34 6.08 11.14 -1.94
C SER A 34 4.70 11.01 -1.27
N PHE A 35 4.72 10.70 0.00
CA PHE A 35 3.51 10.58 0.83
C PHE A 35 2.69 11.87 0.83
N ARG A 36 3.35 13.02 1.03
CA ARG A 36 2.70 14.33 1.08
C ARG A 36 2.06 14.67 -0.26
N ASP A 37 2.82 14.54 -1.35
CA ASP A 37 2.32 14.92 -2.68
C ASP A 37 1.09 14.09 -3.06
N ALA A 38 1.09 12.78 -2.74
CA ALA A 38 -0.06 11.92 -2.99
C ALA A 38 -1.31 12.37 -2.23
N ILE A 39 -1.18 12.71 -0.95
CA ILE A 39 -2.31 13.23 -0.15
C ILE A 39 -2.80 14.57 -0.69
N ASP A 40 -1.88 15.48 -1.04
CA ASP A 40 -2.23 16.79 -1.58
C ASP A 40 -2.89 16.70 -2.96
N GLU A 41 -2.41 15.81 -3.84
CA GLU A 41 -3.06 15.52 -5.13
C GLU A 41 -4.49 14.99 -4.96
N LEU A 42 -4.70 14.06 -4.02
CA LEU A 42 -6.04 13.52 -3.75
C LEU A 42 -6.99 14.60 -3.21
N ARG A 43 -6.50 15.53 -2.39
CA ARG A 43 -7.28 16.66 -1.91
C ARG A 43 -7.60 17.65 -3.04
N HIS A 44 -6.62 18.01 -3.87
CA HIS A 44 -6.83 18.89 -5.03
C HIS A 44 -7.80 18.30 -6.06
N ALA A 45 -7.86 16.98 -6.15
CA ALA A 45 -8.81 16.27 -7.02
C ALA A 45 -10.19 16.04 -6.41
N ASP A 46 -10.45 16.51 -5.18
CA ASP A 46 -11.67 16.27 -4.39
C ASP A 46 -11.96 14.76 -4.17
N LEU A 47 -10.90 13.94 -4.16
CA LEU A 47 -11.03 12.48 -3.99
C LEU A 47 -10.77 12.01 -2.56
N TYR A 48 -10.12 12.81 -1.71
CA TYR A 48 -9.67 12.39 -0.39
C TYR A 48 -10.85 11.90 0.49
N GLU A 49 -11.87 12.71 0.66
CA GLU A 49 -13.06 12.37 1.47
C GLU A 49 -13.83 11.21 0.85
N GLY A 50 -13.93 11.16 -0.47
CA GLY A 50 -14.57 10.07 -1.19
C GLY A 50 -13.86 8.73 -0.94
N ILE A 51 -12.53 8.70 -1.01
CA ILE A 51 -11.73 7.49 -0.69
C ILE A 51 -11.87 7.13 0.79
N GLN A 52 -11.88 8.11 1.71
CA GLN A 52 -12.08 7.89 3.14
C GLN A 52 -13.43 7.24 3.46
N GLU A 53 -14.45 7.50 2.66
CA GLU A 53 -15.72 6.79 2.76
C GLU A 53 -15.68 5.41 2.09
N MET A 54 -14.97 5.27 0.98
CA MET A 54 -14.88 3.99 0.27
C MET A 54 -14.13 2.91 1.05
N VAL A 55 -13.08 3.27 1.81
CA VAL A 55 -12.34 2.31 2.65
C VAL A 55 -13.21 1.63 3.71
N LYS A 56 -14.34 2.24 4.08
CA LYS A 56 -15.33 1.67 5.01
C LYS A 56 -16.35 0.76 4.33
N LYS A 57 -16.50 0.84 3.00
CA LYS A 57 -17.63 0.24 2.25
C LYS A 57 -17.22 -0.93 1.36
N VAL A 58 -16.08 -0.83 0.71
CA VAL A 58 -15.62 -1.83 -0.29
C VAL A 58 -14.23 -2.37 0.06
N PRO A 59 -13.86 -3.55 -0.46
CA PRO A 59 -12.49 -4.02 -0.36
C PRO A 59 -11.51 -3.05 -1.04
N VAL A 60 -10.38 -2.77 -0.37
CA VAL A 60 -9.35 -1.85 -0.86
C VAL A 60 -7.99 -2.54 -0.85
N LEU A 61 -7.20 -2.31 -1.89
CA LEU A 61 -5.79 -2.71 -1.96
C LEU A 61 -4.91 -1.49 -2.20
N GLY A 62 -4.11 -1.12 -1.20
CA GLY A 62 -3.03 -0.13 -1.33
C GLY A 62 -1.75 -0.80 -1.80
N ILE A 63 -1.15 -0.29 -2.88
CA ILE A 63 0.10 -0.82 -3.45
C ILE A 63 1.21 0.23 -3.29
N CYS A 64 2.32 -0.15 -2.64
CA CYS A 64 3.50 0.67 -2.40
C CYS A 64 3.11 1.99 -1.69
N LEU A 65 3.21 3.14 -2.34
CA LEU A 65 2.74 4.42 -1.78
C LEU A 65 1.26 4.37 -1.37
N GLY A 66 0.41 3.61 -2.10
CA GLY A 66 -0.98 3.41 -1.74
C GLY A 66 -1.18 2.74 -0.37
N MET A 67 -0.33 1.75 -0.01
CA MET A 67 -0.29 1.20 1.36
C MET A 67 0.14 2.27 2.36
N GLN A 68 1.15 3.06 2.02
CA GLN A 68 1.70 4.07 2.93
C GLN A 68 0.68 5.14 3.28
N ILE A 69 -0.05 5.69 2.30
CA ILE A 69 -1.06 6.73 2.55
C ILE A 69 -2.30 6.22 3.31
N LEU A 70 -2.53 4.90 3.35
CA LEU A 70 -3.56 4.29 4.21
C LEU A 70 -3.15 4.31 5.69
N SER A 71 -1.88 4.55 6.01
CA SER A 71 -1.38 4.72 7.39
C SER A 71 -1.84 6.04 8.01
N LYS A 72 -1.63 6.16 9.31
CA LYS A 72 -2.03 7.35 10.08
C LYS A 72 -1.21 8.58 9.73
N PHE A 73 0.12 8.44 9.66
CA PHE A 73 1.03 9.54 9.38
C PHE A 73 2.18 9.11 8.47
N GLY A 74 2.66 10.05 7.66
CA GLY A 74 3.94 9.96 6.95
C GLY A 74 4.90 11.06 7.39
N SER A 75 6.19 10.72 7.61
CA SER A 75 7.23 11.63 8.06
C SER A 75 8.04 12.27 6.91
N GLU A 76 7.71 11.96 5.67
CA GLU A 76 8.37 12.52 4.49
C GLU A 76 8.05 14.02 4.36
N CYS A 77 9.10 14.85 4.36
CA CYS A 77 8.96 16.32 4.31
C CYS A 77 8.10 16.91 5.44
N GLY A 78 8.20 16.37 6.66
CA GLY A 78 7.39 16.72 7.84
C GLY A 78 6.23 15.77 8.06
N SER A 79 5.44 15.99 9.11
CA SER A 79 4.31 15.13 9.43
C SER A 79 3.11 15.43 8.53
N THR A 80 2.64 14.43 7.80
CA THR A 80 1.45 14.51 6.94
C THR A 80 0.46 13.43 7.37
N SER A 81 -0.80 13.77 7.61
CA SER A 81 -1.86 12.80 7.93
C SER A 81 -2.27 12.02 6.67
N GLY A 82 -2.34 10.69 6.81
CA GLY A 82 -2.91 9.79 5.82
C GLY A 82 -4.39 9.51 6.05
N PHE A 83 -4.86 8.35 5.61
CA PHE A 83 -6.26 7.93 5.75
C PHE A 83 -6.59 7.33 7.13
N ASP A 84 -5.60 7.07 7.99
CA ASP A 84 -5.76 6.49 9.35
C ASP A 84 -6.53 5.15 9.36
N VAL A 85 -6.32 4.33 8.32
CA VAL A 85 -6.86 2.97 8.24
C VAL A 85 -5.96 2.00 8.99
N PHE A 86 -4.63 2.13 8.79
CA PHE A 86 -3.63 1.39 9.55
C PHE A 86 -3.07 2.27 10.66
N ASP A 87 -3.05 1.76 11.90
CA ASP A 87 -2.38 2.43 13.02
C ASP A 87 -0.85 2.31 12.86
N ALA A 88 -0.35 2.98 11.86
CA ALA A 88 1.04 2.93 11.43
C ALA A 88 1.56 4.34 11.13
N THR A 89 2.88 4.51 11.29
CA THR A 89 3.60 5.70 10.86
C THR A 89 4.61 5.31 9.78
N VAL A 90 4.62 6.05 8.69
CA VAL A 90 5.57 5.83 7.59
C VAL A 90 6.82 6.66 7.82
N SER A 91 7.97 6.00 7.87
CA SER A 91 9.28 6.60 8.10
C SER A 91 10.30 6.12 7.07
N ARG A 92 11.38 6.89 6.92
CA ARG A 92 12.48 6.49 6.05
C ARG A 92 13.19 5.25 6.61
N ILE A 93 13.48 4.28 5.75
CA ILE A 93 14.28 3.11 6.09
C ILE A 93 15.67 3.60 6.59
N PRO A 94 16.17 3.09 7.73
CA PRO A 94 17.50 3.44 8.23
C PRO A 94 18.59 3.11 7.21
N ALA A 95 19.39 4.10 6.85
CA ALA A 95 20.43 3.97 5.81
C ALA A 95 21.72 3.30 6.28
N GLU A 96 21.82 2.91 7.57
CA GLU A 96 23.02 2.33 8.20
C GLU A 96 23.52 1.09 7.44
N ASN A 97 24.56 1.27 6.62
CA ASN A 97 25.16 0.24 5.77
C ASN A 97 24.20 -0.39 4.74
N ARG A 98 23.12 0.29 4.38
CA ARG A 98 22.11 -0.18 3.41
C ARG A 98 22.05 0.74 2.20
N LYS A 99 21.88 0.15 1.04
CA LYS A 99 21.59 0.91 -0.18
C LYS A 99 20.11 1.26 -0.23
N ILE A 100 19.77 2.55 -0.11
CA ILE A 100 18.40 3.05 -0.23
C ILE A 100 18.27 3.84 -1.54
N PRO A 101 17.21 3.63 -2.32
CA PRO A 101 16.04 2.78 -2.07
C PRO A 101 16.30 1.28 -2.12
N HIS A 102 15.46 0.49 -1.44
CA HIS A 102 15.31 -0.94 -1.68
C HIS A 102 14.72 -1.12 -3.07
N VAL A 103 15.47 -1.69 -4.00
CA VAL A 103 15.05 -1.94 -5.39
C VAL A 103 15.40 -3.36 -5.77
N GLY A 104 14.42 -4.13 -6.22
CA GLY A 104 14.59 -5.49 -6.72
C GLY A 104 13.57 -6.47 -6.19
N PHE A 105 13.70 -7.72 -6.62
CA PHE A 105 12.92 -8.83 -6.09
C PHE A 105 13.45 -9.23 -4.71
N ASN A 106 12.54 -9.56 -3.82
CA ASN A 106 12.87 -10.04 -2.47
C ASN A 106 11.74 -10.91 -1.94
N THR A 107 12.08 -11.80 -1.02
CA THR A 107 11.13 -12.75 -0.43
C THR A 107 10.27 -12.06 0.62
N VAL A 108 9.00 -12.44 0.65
CA VAL A 108 8.01 -12.02 1.63
C VAL A 108 7.74 -13.17 2.58
N ASP A 109 8.00 -12.96 3.87
CA ASP A 109 7.72 -13.91 4.95
C ASP A 109 6.29 -13.68 5.45
N VAL A 110 5.36 -14.55 5.07
CA VAL A 110 3.96 -14.50 5.49
C VAL A 110 3.83 -14.95 6.94
N LEU A 111 3.30 -14.08 7.80
CA LEU A 111 3.12 -14.33 9.23
C LEU A 111 1.68 -14.76 9.55
N ASN A 112 0.73 -14.15 8.85
CA ASN A 112 -0.70 -14.41 8.98
C ASN A 112 -1.38 -14.21 7.62
N ASP A 113 -2.26 -15.12 7.23
CA ASP A 113 -3.04 -15.02 5.99
C ASP A 113 -4.48 -15.52 6.19
N ASP A 114 -5.09 -15.22 7.34
CA ASP A 114 -6.46 -15.64 7.68
C ASP A 114 -7.49 -15.23 6.61
N PHE A 115 -7.19 -14.22 5.84
CA PHE A 115 -8.05 -13.68 4.77
C PHE A 115 -7.64 -14.09 3.36
N GLY A 116 -6.57 -14.86 3.23
CA GLY A 116 -6.15 -15.48 1.98
C GLY A 116 -5.57 -14.52 0.94
N LEU A 117 -4.91 -13.42 1.36
CA LEU A 117 -4.22 -12.51 0.42
C LEU A 117 -3.14 -13.24 -0.39
N PHE A 118 -2.45 -14.19 0.24
CA PHE A 118 -1.39 -15.00 -0.38
C PHE A 118 -1.87 -16.39 -0.81
N ASN A 119 -3.17 -16.68 -0.71
CA ASN A 119 -3.71 -17.99 -1.06
C ASN A 119 -3.47 -18.32 -2.54
N GLY A 120 -2.86 -19.49 -2.78
CA GLY A 120 -2.50 -19.95 -4.12
C GLY A 120 -1.24 -19.33 -4.71
N ILE A 121 -0.49 -18.53 -3.94
CA ILE A 121 0.82 -18.02 -4.32
C ILE A 121 1.86 -19.04 -3.89
N GLU A 122 2.57 -19.64 -4.87
CA GLU A 122 3.61 -20.65 -4.62
C GLU A 122 4.98 -20.02 -4.41
N ASP A 123 5.24 -18.87 -5.03
CA ASP A 123 6.50 -18.14 -4.95
C ASP A 123 6.27 -16.77 -4.30
N ASN A 124 6.82 -16.59 -3.12
CA ASN A 124 6.68 -15.38 -2.33
C ASN A 124 7.74 -14.32 -2.68
N GLU A 125 8.33 -14.34 -3.87
CA GLU A 125 9.21 -13.29 -4.37
C GLU A 125 8.40 -12.19 -5.08
N PHE A 126 8.57 -10.95 -4.58
CA PHE A 126 7.90 -9.76 -5.14
C PHE A 126 8.89 -8.64 -5.39
N TYR A 127 8.55 -7.75 -6.31
CA TYR A 127 9.36 -6.58 -6.64
C TYR A 127 9.11 -5.43 -5.67
N PHE A 128 10.18 -4.87 -5.13
CA PHE A 128 10.17 -3.70 -4.25
C PHE A 128 10.84 -2.51 -4.91
N MET A 129 10.36 -1.31 -4.62
CA MET A 129 10.98 -0.04 -5.00
C MET A 129 10.55 1.05 -4.01
N HIS A 130 11.22 1.15 -2.86
CA HIS A 130 10.83 2.11 -1.82
C HIS A 130 12.01 2.56 -0.95
N SER A 131 11.88 3.77 -0.38
CA SER A 131 12.80 4.34 0.61
C SER A 131 12.18 4.53 1.98
N TYR A 132 10.86 4.33 2.08
CA TYR A 132 10.08 4.52 3.30
C TYR A 132 9.37 3.21 3.64
N GLU A 133 9.13 2.99 4.92
CA GLU A 133 8.50 1.79 5.48
C GLU A 133 7.42 2.15 6.48
N ALA A 134 6.43 1.30 6.66
CA ALA A 134 5.43 1.43 7.71
C ALA A 134 5.95 0.84 9.03
N LEU A 135 5.77 1.57 10.11
CA LEU A 135 6.09 1.18 11.49
C LEU A 135 4.80 1.02 12.28
N THR A 136 4.50 -0.21 12.72
CA THR A 136 3.37 -0.55 13.58
C THR A 136 3.64 -1.86 14.32
N SER A 137 2.85 -2.13 15.35
CA SER A 137 2.85 -3.42 16.07
C SER A 137 1.58 -4.24 15.81
N SER A 138 0.66 -3.76 14.97
CA SER A 138 -0.63 -4.40 14.72
C SER A 138 -0.91 -4.61 13.24
N ASN A 139 -1.82 -5.55 12.95
CA ASN A 139 -2.35 -5.76 11.61
C ASN A 139 -1.33 -6.20 10.55
N ILE A 140 -0.21 -6.81 10.98
CA ILE A 140 0.87 -7.25 10.10
C ILE A 140 0.50 -8.61 9.50
N LEU A 141 0.50 -8.70 8.16
CA LEU A 141 0.35 -9.96 7.44
C LEU A 141 1.70 -10.58 7.06
N SER A 142 2.65 -9.76 6.65
CA SER A 142 3.97 -10.24 6.22
C SER A 142 5.07 -9.23 6.49
N LYS A 143 6.29 -9.76 6.52
CA LYS A 143 7.53 -9.00 6.65
C LYS A 143 8.53 -9.40 5.56
N THR A 144 9.53 -8.58 5.37
CA THR A 144 10.63 -8.83 4.44
C THR A 144 11.93 -8.33 5.05
N THR A 145 13.02 -9.07 4.86
CA THR A 145 14.34 -8.67 5.32
C THR A 145 15.15 -8.11 4.15
N TYR A 146 15.65 -6.89 4.28
CA TYR A 146 16.54 -6.24 3.33
C TYR A 146 17.85 -5.80 3.97
N MET A 147 18.96 -6.41 3.56
CA MET A 147 20.31 -6.11 4.09
C MET A 147 20.34 -6.11 5.63
N GLY A 148 19.71 -7.13 6.25
CA GLY A 148 19.66 -7.30 7.70
C GLY A 148 18.66 -6.41 8.44
N HIS A 149 17.86 -5.63 7.74
CA HIS A 149 16.74 -4.84 8.29
C HIS A 149 15.41 -5.50 7.94
N GLU A 150 14.62 -5.82 8.94
CA GLU A 150 13.27 -6.35 8.77
C GLU A 150 12.27 -5.20 8.72
N PHE A 151 11.39 -5.20 7.72
CA PHE A 151 10.32 -4.23 7.57
C PHE A 151 8.98 -4.91 7.23
N ILE A 152 7.88 -4.21 7.43
CA ILE A 152 6.54 -4.68 7.14
C ILE A 152 6.31 -4.63 5.63
N SER A 153 6.03 -5.79 5.03
CA SER A 153 5.77 -5.90 3.59
C SER A 153 4.29 -5.97 3.24
N SER A 154 3.41 -6.36 4.18
CA SER A 154 1.96 -6.20 4.03
C SER A 154 1.23 -6.06 5.37
N MET A 155 0.08 -5.38 5.31
CA MET A 155 -0.83 -5.13 6.43
C MET A 155 -2.28 -5.32 6.01
N GLN A 156 -3.15 -5.56 7.01
CA GLN A 156 -4.58 -5.64 6.81
C GLN A 156 -5.34 -5.01 7.97
N ASN A 157 -6.43 -4.33 7.66
CA ASN A 157 -7.44 -3.93 8.62
C ASN A 157 -8.83 -4.13 8.01
N ASP A 158 -9.63 -5.06 8.55
CA ASP A 158 -10.91 -5.51 7.99
C ASP A 158 -10.75 -5.90 6.50
N ARG A 159 -11.38 -5.20 5.60
CA ARG A 159 -11.36 -5.41 4.14
C ARG A 159 -10.32 -4.58 3.39
N VAL A 160 -9.47 -3.87 4.11
CA VAL A 160 -8.42 -3.04 3.53
C VAL A 160 -7.08 -3.74 3.66
N PHE A 161 -6.41 -3.94 2.54
CA PHE A 161 -5.11 -4.55 2.43
C PHE A 161 -4.08 -3.53 1.94
N GLY A 162 -2.88 -3.61 2.45
CA GLY A 162 -1.74 -2.83 1.99
C GLY A 162 -0.55 -3.73 1.72
N VAL A 163 0.10 -3.55 0.57
CA VAL A 163 1.35 -4.23 0.22
C VAL A 163 2.42 -3.21 -0.15
N GLN A 164 3.64 -3.37 0.39
CA GLN A 164 4.77 -2.49 0.06
C GLN A 164 5.41 -2.85 -1.27
N PHE A 165 5.27 -4.10 -1.67
CA PHE A 165 5.75 -4.61 -2.96
C PHE A 165 4.76 -4.30 -4.09
N HIS A 166 5.21 -4.57 -5.31
CA HIS A 166 4.46 -4.38 -6.55
C HIS A 166 4.01 -5.74 -7.11
N PRO A 167 2.79 -6.23 -6.77
CA PRO A 167 2.30 -7.54 -7.23
C PRO A 167 2.01 -7.59 -8.73
N GLU A 168 2.05 -6.44 -9.40
CA GLU A 168 1.83 -6.33 -10.84
C GLU A 168 3.10 -6.50 -11.69
N LYS A 169 4.26 -6.76 -11.09
CA LYS A 169 5.58 -6.87 -11.76
C LYS A 169 6.02 -8.31 -12.04
#